data_153c96779d0108cfad383fb4d78ab995
#
_entry.id   153c96779d0108cfad383fb4d78ab995
#
_cell.length_a   1.000
_cell.length_b   1.000
_cell.length_c   1.000
_cell.angle_alpha   90.00
_cell.angle_beta   90.00
_cell.angle_gamma   90.00
#
_symmetry.space_group_name_H-M   'P 1'
#
loop_
_entity.id
_entity.type
_entity.pdbx_description
1 polymer ?
#
loop_
_entity_poly.entity_id
_entity_poly.type
_entity_poly.pdbx_seq_one_letter_code
_entity_poly.pdbx_strand_id
1 'polypeptide(L)'
;MEQRLSLITLGVADLERSRQFYERLGWRASSASSDAIAFYQLAGIAMALYPRADLAKDAHLPAEGQGFGGMTLAFNTRTRSEVDTLLAEAQAAGARILKPAEEAFWGGYSGYFADPDGYPWEVAWNPGFTVAEDGTVLLPE
;
A
#
# COMPACT_ATOMS: atom_id res chain seq x y z
N MET A 1 20.93 14.97 0.65
CA MET A 1 20.21 13.69 0.45
C MET A 1 19.51 13.78 -0.89
N GLU A 2 19.67 12.82 -1.76
CA GLU A 2 18.93 12.78 -3.04
C GLU A 2 17.42 12.71 -2.79
N GLN A 3 16.63 13.30 -3.67
CA GLN A 3 15.16 13.31 -3.58
C GLN A 3 14.60 11.96 -4.06
N ARG A 4 14.74 10.94 -3.23
CA ARG A 4 14.23 9.58 -3.50
C ARG A 4 13.88 8.84 -2.23
N LEU A 5 12.93 7.93 -2.34
CA LEU A 5 12.59 6.95 -1.33
C LEU A 5 12.91 5.56 -1.89
N SER A 6 13.60 4.73 -1.10
CA SER A 6 14.05 3.41 -1.55
C SER A 6 13.17 2.27 -1.05
N LEU A 7 12.62 2.41 0.15
CA LEU A 7 11.89 1.36 0.84
C LEU A 7 10.85 1.96 1.79
N ILE A 8 9.66 1.36 1.81
CA ILE A 8 8.66 1.57 2.86
C ILE A 8 8.56 0.26 3.64
N THR A 9 8.74 0.31 4.98
CA THR A 9 8.55 -0.85 5.85
C THR A 9 7.28 -0.67 6.67
N LEU A 10 6.37 -1.62 6.58
CA LEU A 10 5.14 -1.66 7.36
C LEU A 10 5.31 -2.61 8.55
N GLY A 11 5.09 -2.10 9.76
CA GLY A 11 5.06 -2.91 10.97
C GLY A 11 3.74 -3.67 11.07
N VAL A 12 3.79 -5.00 11.02
CA VAL A 12 2.61 -5.88 10.99
C VAL A 12 2.50 -6.70 12.26
N ALA A 13 1.28 -7.00 12.68
CA ALA A 13 1.04 -7.82 13.88
C ALA A 13 1.33 -9.31 13.62
N ASP A 14 1.01 -9.80 12.43
CA ASP A 14 1.21 -11.18 11.98
C ASP A 14 1.76 -11.16 10.55
N LEU A 15 3.04 -11.48 10.41
CA LEU A 15 3.75 -11.42 9.12
C LEU A 15 3.15 -12.37 8.09
N GLU A 16 2.79 -13.58 8.48
CA GLU A 16 2.23 -14.58 7.57
C GLU A 16 0.84 -14.17 7.06
N ARG A 17 -0.02 -13.68 7.94
CA ARG A 17 -1.34 -13.15 7.57
C ARG A 17 -1.19 -11.99 6.57
N SER A 18 -0.28 -11.08 6.81
CA SER A 18 -0.06 -9.92 5.94
C SER A 18 0.54 -10.35 4.59
N ARG A 19 1.50 -11.29 4.58
CA ARG A 19 2.03 -11.88 3.33
C ARG A 19 0.90 -12.48 2.49
N GLN A 20 0.07 -13.33 3.07
CA GLN A 20 -1.05 -13.97 2.38
C GLN A 20 -2.04 -12.95 1.80
N PHE A 21 -2.26 -11.82 2.48
CA PHE A 21 -3.10 -10.75 1.96
C PHE A 21 -2.53 -10.17 0.65
N TYR A 22 -1.26 -9.73 0.65
CA TYR A 22 -0.64 -9.15 -0.55
C TYR A 22 -0.47 -10.18 -1.67
N GLU A 23 -0.21 -11.46 -1.33
CA GLU A 23 -0.16 -12.55 -2.30
C GLU A 23 -1.54 -12.79 -2.95
N ARG A 24 -2.65 -12.69 -2.21
CA ARG A 24 -4.01 -12.74 -2.78
C ARG A 24 -4.33 -11.56 -3.70
N LEU A 25 -3.67 -10.42 -3.52
CA LEU A 25 -3.69 -9.29 -4.46
C LEU A 25 -2.79 -9.50 -5.69
N GLY A 26 -2.15 -10.67 -5.81
CA GLY A 26 -1.26 -11.00 -6.93
C GLY A 26 0.19 -10.54 -6.77
N TRP A 27 0.57 -10.04 -5.60
CA TRP A 27 1.95 -9.64 -5.35
C TRP A 27 2.83 -10.86 -5.09
N ARG A 28 4.11 -10.78 -5.47
CA ARG A 28 5.08 -11.86 -5.26
C ARG A 28 6.20 -11.38 -4.37
N ALA A 29 6.43 -12.11 -3.27
CA ALA A 29 7.55 -11.83 -2.39
C ALA A 29 8.88 -12.06 -3.14
N SER A 30 9.83 -11.16 -2.92
CA SER A 30 11.19 -11.26 -3.43
C SER A 30 11.93 -12.44 -2.77
N SER A 31 12.91 -13.00 -3.47
CA SER A 31 13.85 -14.00 -2.92
C SER A 31 14.70 -13.47 -1.77
N ALA A 32 14.76 -12.15 -1.58
CA ALA A 32 15.39 -11.52 -0.40
C ALA A 32 14.57 -11.69 0.89
N SER A 33 13.33 -12.18 0.80
CA SER A 33 12.45 -12.44 1.94
C SER A 33 12.93 -13.64 2.76
N SER A 34 12.54 -13.67 4.04
CA SER A 34 12.77 -14.77 4.97
C SER A 34 11.53 -14.99 5.84
N ASP A 35 11.62 -15.90 6.81
CA ASP A 35 10.55 -16.10 7.80
C ASP A 35 10.39 -14.89 8.75
N ALA A 36 11.37 -13.99 8.79
CA ALA A 36 11.35 -12.81 9.66
C ALA A 36 10.88 -11.53 8.95
N ILE A 37 10.97 -11.45 7.61
CA ILE A 37 10.65 -10.25 6.84
C ILE A 37 10.25 -10.62 5.41
N ALA A 38 9.23 -9.97 4.87
CA ALA A 38 8.85 -10.11 3.48
C ALA A 38 9.15 -8.82 2.70
N PHE A 39 9.80 -8.96 1.54
CA PHE A 39 10.09 -7.85 0.62
C PHE A 39 9.31 -8.01 -0.68
N TYR A 40 8.83 -6.90 -1.20
CA TYR A 40 8.15 -6.80 -2.49
C TYR A 40 8.83 -5.74 -3.35
N GLN A 41 9.19 -6.09 -4.58
CA GLN A 41 9.71 -5.13 -5.55
C GLN A 41 8.52 -4.41 -6.20
N LEU A 42 8.48 -3.09 -6.06
CA LEU A 42 7.52 -2.21 -6.71
C LEU A 42 8.22 -1.38 -7.79
N ALA A 43 7.46 -0.63 -8.58
CA ALA A 43 8.03 0.27 -9.58
C ALA A 43 8.84 1.40 -8.92
N GLY A 44 10.17 1.30 -8.99
CA GLY A 44 11.11 2.30 -8.49
C GLY A 44 11.30 2.37 -6.97
N ILE A 45 10.60 1.53 -6.20
CA ILE A 45 10.66 1.47 -4.74
C ILE A 45 10.45 0.02 -4.29
N ALA A 46 10.88 -0.34 -3.09
CA ALA A 46 10.50 -1.58 -2.45
C ALA A 46 9.51 -1.36 -1.30
N MET A 47 8.76 -2.40 -0.96
CA MET A 47 7.98 -2.47 0.28
C MET A 47 8.44 -3.68 1.09
N ALA A 48 8.49 -3.53 2.41
CA ALA A 48 8.71 -4.63 3.33
C ALA A 48 7.58 -4.74 4.35
N LEU A 49 7.30 -5.98 4.76
CA LEU A 49 6.48 -6.30 5.93
C LEU A 49 7.40 -6.84 7.01
N TYR A 50 7.35 -6.26 8.19
CA TYR A 50 8.21 -6.64 9.31
C TYR A 50 7.39 -6.65 10.61
N PRO A 51 7.63 -7.59 11.56
CA PRO A 51 6.90 -7.59 12.81
C PRO A 51 6.98 -6.23 13.50
N ARG A 52 5.80 -5.67 13.86
CA ARG A 52 5.70 -4.31 14.42
C ARG A 52 6.59 -4.08 15.63
N ALA A 53 6.65 -5.08 16.53
CA ALA A 53 7.49 -4.98 17.74
C ALA A 53 8.98 -4.91 17.40
N ASP A 54 9.42 -5.71 16.41
CA ASP A 54 10.82 -5.73 15.97
C ASP A 54 11.17 -4.45 15.21
N LEU A 55 10.28 -3.95 14.36
CA LEU A 55 10.47 -2.68 13.66
C LEU A 55 10.59 -1.51 14.65
N ALA A 56 9.70 -1.45 15.63
CA ALA A 56 9.75 -0.41 16.66
C ALA A 56 11.04 -0.49 17.51
N LYS A 57 11.45 -1.71 17.88
CA LYS A 57 12.70 -1.95 18.60
C LYS A 57 13.92 -1.49 17.78
N ASP A 58 13.94 -1.80 16.49
CA ASP A 58 15.02 -1.40 15.58
C ASP A 58 15.10 0.14 15.45
N ALA A 59 13.95 0.80 15.41
CA ALA A 59 13.84 2.25 15.36
C ALA A 59 14.01 2.95 16.73
N HIS A 60 14.18 2.21 17.83
CA HIS A 60 14.22 2.72 19.21
C HIS A 60 12.95 3.51 19.59
N LEU A 61 11.78 3.05 19.14
CA LEU A 61 10.48 3.66 19.42
C LEU A 61 9.55 2.68 20.15
N PRO A 62 8.55 3.18 20.90
CA PRO A 62 7.51 2.33 21.46
C PRO A 62 6.65 1.72 20.36
N ALA A 63 6.30 0.44 20.49
CA ALA A 63 5.46 -0.27 19.54
C ALA A 63 3.96 0.03 19.70
N GLU A 64 3.57 0.58 20.85
CA GLU A 64 2.19 0.89 21.22
C GLU A 64 1.68 2.12 20.47
N GLY A 65 0.39 2.10 20.17
CA GLY A 65 -0.32 3.18 19.52
C GLY A 65 -1.47 2.62 18.67
N GLN A 66 -2.55 3.36 18.60
CA GLN A 66 -3.75 3.00 17.83
C GLN A 66 -4.26 4.20 17.04
N GLY A 67 -5.09 3.91 16.03
CA GLY A 67 -5.70 4.91 15.17
C GLY A 67 -4.87 5.25 13.95
N PHE A 68 -5.13 6.42 13.37
CA PHE A 68 -4.48 6.87 12.16
C PHE A 68 -3.02 7.26 12.43
N GLY A 69 -2.09 6.58 11.78
CA GLY A 69 -0.65 6.80 11.93
C GLY A 69 -0.07 7.99 11.14
N GLY A 70 -0.93 8.83 10.54
CA GLY A 70 -0.49 9.99 9.76
C GLY A 70 0.04 9.67 8.36
N MET A 71 -0.18 8.44 7.86
CA MET A 71 0.30 7.98 6.56
C MET A 71 -0.78 7.20 5.83
N THR A 72 -0.91 7.41 4.53
CA THR A 72 -1.62 6.54 3.61
C THR A 72 -0.68 6.09 2.49
N LEU A 73 -0.94 4.91 1.97
CA LEU A 73 -0.34 4.43 0.73
C LEU A 73 -1.34 4.69 -0.41
N ALA A 74 -0.86 4.87 -1.63
CA ALA A 74 -1.74 5.08 -2.77
C ALA A 74 -1.39 4.16 -3.93
N PHE A 75 -2.42 3.66 -4.60
CA PHE A 75 -2.34 2.98 -5.88
C PHE A 75 -3.12 3.79 -6.92
N ASN A 76 -2.40 4.39 -7.85
CA ASN A 76 -3.02 5.12 -8.95
C ASN A 76 -3.36 4.19 -10.10
N THR A 77 -4.59 4.27 -10.58
CA THR A 77 -5.10 3.52 -11.72
C THR A 77 -4.98 4.32 -13.01
N ARG A 78 -4.99 3.61 -14.15
CA ARG A 78 -4.98 4.24 -15.49
C ARG A 78 -6.37 4.69 -15.91
N THR A 79 -7.39 4.00 -15.43
CA THR A 79 -8.78 4.31 -15.74
C THR A 79 -9.62 4.41 -14.47
N ARG A 80 -10.71 5.16 -14.57
CA ARG A 80 -11.69 5.30 -13.49
C ARG A 80 -12.30 3.96 -13.06
N SER A 81 -12.65 3.10 -14.03
CA SER A 81 -13.30 1.81 -13.76
C SER A 81 -12.39 0.83 -12.99
N GLU A 82 -11.08 0.96 -13.13
CA GLU A 82 -10.13 0.16 -12.36
C GLU A 82 -10.21 0.42 -10.85
N VAL A 83 -10.65 1.60 -10.42
CA VAL A 83 -10.81 1.92 -8.99
C VAL A 83 -11.82 0.98 -8.35
N ASP A 84 -13.00 0.82 -8.95
CA ASP A 84 -14.05 -0.06 -8.43
C ASP A 84 -13.60 -1.53 -8.43
N THR A 85 -12.94 -1.95 -9.51
CA THR A 85 -12.41 -3.32 -9.65
C THR A 85 -11.40 -3.63 -8.55
N LEU A 86 -10.42 -2.75 -8.34
CA LEU A 86 -9.38 -2.97 -7.34
C LEU A 86 -9.90 -2.92 -5.90
N LEU A 87 -10.87 -2.06 -5.60
CA LEU A 87 -11.52 -2.07 -4.28
C LEU A 87 -12.26 -3.38 -4.02
N ALA A 88 -12.94 -3.93 -5.03
CA ALA A 88 -13.61 -5.23 -4.93
C ALA A 88 -12.59 -6.37 -4.76
N GLU A 89 -11.48 -6.37 -5.50
CA GLU A 89 -10.38 -7.34 -5.36
C GLU A 89 -9.75 -7.27 -3.97
N ALA A 90 -9.47 -6.06 -3.47
CA ALA A 90 -8.93 -5.87 -2.13
C ALA A 90 -9.88 -6.42 -1.06
N GLN A 91 -11.18 -6.15 -1.18
CA GLN A 91 -12.19 -6.69 -0.26
C GLN A 91 -12.24 -8.22 -0.31
N ALA A 92 -12.20 -8.82 -1.49
CA ALA A 92 -12.15 -10.27 -1.67
C ALA A 92 -10.87 -10.89 -1.10
N ALA A 93 -9.76 -10.15 -1.13
CA ALA A 93 -8.48 -10.55 -0.52
C ALA A 93 -8.46 -10.45 1.01
N GLY A 94 -9.45 -9.79 1.63
CA GLY A 94 -9.59 -9.65 3.07
C GLY A 94 -9.38 -8.23 3.61
N ALA A 95 -9.34 -7.22 2.73
CA ALA A 95 -9.31 -5.83 3.16
C ALA A 95 -10.66 -5.36 3.69
N ARG A 96 -10.62 -4.35 4.54
CA ARG A 96 -11.82 -3.62 4.97
C ARG A 96 -11.96 -2.35 4.16
N ILE A 97 -13.09 -2.16 3.49
CA ILE A 97 -13.36 -0.90 2.80
C ILE A 97 -13.57 0.20 3.84
N LEU A 98 -12.74 1.25 3.77
CA LEU A 98 -12.81 2.44 4.62
C LEU A 98 -13.73 3.49 4.01
N LYS A 99 -13.65 3.65 2.68
CA LYS A 99 -14.42 4.60 1.90
C LYS A 99 -14.72 4.00 0.54
N PRO A 100 -15.99 3.83 0.17
CA PRO A 100 -16.36 3.46 -1.20
C PRO A 100 -15.80 4.45 -2.22
N ALA A 101 -15.63 4.01 -3.46
CA ALA A 101 -15.19 4.90 -4.53
C ALA A 101 -16.24 5.99 -4.81
N GLU A 102 -15.79 7.22 -4.91
CA GLU A 102 -16.62 8.39 -5.19
C GLU A 102 -15.84 9.46 -5.96
N GLU A 103 -16.59 10.41 -6.54
CA GLU A 103 -16.00 11.61 -7.15
C GLU A 103 -15.24 12.42 -6.10
N ALA A 104 -14.01 12.80 -6.42
CA ALA A 104 -13.20 13.65 -5.57
C ALA A 104 -13.29 15.12 -6.02
N PHE A 105 -13.25 16.05 -5.07
CA PHE A 105 -13.36 17.50 -5.35
C PHE A 105 -12.27 18.02 -6.30
N TRP A 106 -11.14 17.32 -6.39
CA TRP A 106 -10.01 17.63 -7.28
C TRP A 106 -10.18 17.06 -8.70
N GLY A 107 -11.34 16.50 -9.04
CA GLY A 107 -11.71 16.03 -10.38
C GLY A 107 -11.37 14.57 -10.68
N GLY A 108 -10.86 13.83 -9.71
CA GLY A 108 -10.60 12.40 -9.83
C GLY A 108 -11.70 11.53 -9.22
N TYR A 109 -11.42 10.23 -9.13
CA TYR A 109 -12.29 9.23 -8.56
C TYR A 109 -11.50 8.32 -7.65
N SER A 110 -11.87 8.20 -6.38
CA SER A 110 -11.08 7.43 -5.41
C SER A 110 -11.90 6.80 -4.30
N GLY A 111 -11.35 5.74 -3.73
CA GLY A 111 -11.83 5.11 -2.52
C GLY A 111 -10.65 4.61 -1.67
N TYR A 112 -10.94 4.08 -0.49
CA TYR A 112 -9.95 3.60 0.45
C TYR A 112 -10.28 2.22 0.98
N PHE A 113 -9.26 1.39 1.14
CA PHE A 113 -9.32 0.17 1.94
C PHE A 113 -8.23 0.17 3.01
N ALA A 114 -8.44 -0.58 4.09
CA ALA A 114 -7.40 -0.92 5.05
C ALA A 114 -6.92 -2.35 4.80
N ASP A 115 -5.62 -2.56 4.85
CA ASP A 115 -5.03 -3.89 4.88
C ASP A 115 -5.33 -4.60 6.23
N PRO A 116 -4.92 -5.86 6.44
CA PRO A 116 -5.19 -6.58 7.69
C PRO A 116 -4.63 -5.91 8.96
N ASP A 117 -3.64 -5.06 8.84
CA ASP A 117 -3.02 -4.31 9.94
C ASP A 117 -3.56 -2.89 10.10
N GLY A 118 -4.51 -2.50 9.26
CA GLY A 118 -5.16 -1.19 9.31
C GLY A 118 -4.44 -0.10 8.52
N TYR A 119 -3.42 -0.43 7.74
CA TYR A 119 -2.77 0.56 6.86
C TYR A 119 -3.74 0.98 5.77
N PRO A 120 -4.04 2.29 5.67
CA PRO A 120 -4.98 2.79 4.66
C PRO A 120 -4.29 2.90 3.30
N TRP A 121 -4.95 2.31 2.30
CA TRP A 121 -4.61 2.40 0.89
C TRP A 121 -5.66 3.20 0.14
N GLU A 122 -5.23 4.27 -0.53
CA GLU A 122 -6.04 4.96 -1.51
C GLU A 122 -5.92 4.27 -2.86
N VAL A 123 -7.05 3.96 -3.48
CA VAL A 123 -7.12 3.55 -4.88
C VAL A 123 -7.73 4.71 -5.64
N ALA A 124 -6.96 5.33 -6.54
CA ALA A 124 -7.36 6.59 -7.16
C ALA A 124 -7.07 6.64 -8.66
N TRP A 125 -8.04 7.09 -9.43
CA TRP A 125 -7.82 7.62 -10.77
C TRP A 125 -7.72 9.14 -10.70
N ASN A 126 -6.58 9.68 -11.14
CA ASN A 126 -6.33 11.12 -11.20
C ASN A 126 -6.08 11.52 -12.65
N PRO A 127 -6.97 12.34 -13.29
CA PRO A 127 -6.81 12.73 -14.68
C PRO A 127 -5.53 13.57 -14.93
N GLY A 128 -4.95 14.16 -13.89
CA GLY A 128 -3.72 14.94 -13.96
C GLY A 128 -2.44 14.11 -13.83
N PHE A 129 -2.54 12.80 -13.53
CA PHE A 129 -1.38 11.93 -13.38
C PHE A 129 -1.27 10.97 -14.57
N THR A 130 -0.06 10.74 -15.03
CA THR A 130 0.23 9.70 -16.01
C THR A 130 0.79 8.48 -15.29
N VAL A 131 0.17 7.31 -15.48
CA VAL A 131 0.69 6.03 -15.03
C VAL A 131 1.31 5.32 -16.23
N ALA A 132 2.63 5.25 -16.27
CA ALA A 132 3.39 4.61 -17.34
C ALA A 132 3.13 3.09 -17.39
N GLU A 133 3.60 2.43 -18.47
CA GLU A 133 3.43 0.98 -18.64
C GLU A 133 4.05 0.17 -17.49
N ASP A 134 5.19 0.61 -16.98
CA ASP A 134 5.91 0.00 -15.85
C ASP A 134 5.30 0.31 -14.48
N GLY A 135 4.21 1.10 -14.42
CA GLY A 135 3.54 1.50 -13.18
C GLY A 135 4.09 2.77 -12.53
N THR A 136 5.12 3.39 -13.09
CA THR A 136 5.65 4.66 -12.58
C THR A 136 4.61 5.77 -12.74
N VAL A 137 4.38 6.53 -11.68
CA VAL A 137 3.50 7.70 -11.70
C VAL A 137 4.31 8.95 -12.05
N LEU A 138 3.90 9.64 -13.11
CA LEU A 138 4.49 10.90 -13.56
C LEU A 138 3.55 12.04 -13.18
N LEU A 139 4.06 12.96 -12.39
CA LEU A 139 3.36 14.18 -12.01
C LEU A 139 3.47 15.24 -13.10
N PRO A 140 2.48 16.15 -13.24
CA PRO A 140 2.64 17.31 -14.11
C PRO A 140 3.79 18.19 -13.63
N GLU A 141 4.45 18.87 -14.57
CA GLU A 141 5.50 19.86 -14.30
C GLU A 141 4.95 21.16 -13.70
#